data_1f8d8bad1c2745d83c36eec6fd6b63a1
#
_entry.id   1f8d8bad1c2745d83c36eec6fd6b63a1
#
_cell.length_a   1.000
_cell.length_b   1.000
_cell.length_c   1.000
_cell.angle_alpha   90.00
_cell.angle_beta   90.00
_cell.angle_gamma   90.00
#
_symmetry.space_group_name_H-M   'P 1'
#
loop_
_entity.id
_entity.type
_entity.pdbx_description
1 polymer ?
#
loop_
_entity_poly.entity_id
_entity_poly.type
_entity_poly.pdbx_seq_one_letter_code
_entity_poly.pdbx_strand_id
1 'polypeptide(L)'
;DVIEDASTAPIKKPHPQVYLQTLKRLQLPASDCLAFEDSGNGLQAARKAGLATVITPNHFTADHDFTGALRVVPSLAGTTVADLRAWHAETLATA
;
A
#
# COMPACT_ATOMS: atom_id res chain seq x y z
N ASP A 1 -9.66 -11.44 -3.86
CA ASP A 1 -8.99 -10.14 -3.88
C ASP A 1 -9.99 -9.02 -4.03
N VAL A 2 -9.95 -8.08 -3.12
CA VAL A 2 -10.83 -6.92 -3.14
C VAL A 2 -9.98 -5.67 -3.32
N ILE A 3 -10.41 -4.80 -4.23
CA ILE A 3 -9.75 -3.52 -4.48
C ILE A 3 -10.66 -2.41 -3.97
N GLU A 4 -10.13 -1.59 -3.07
CA GLU A 4 -10.81 -0.42 -2.54
C GLU A 4 -9.98 0.82 -2.84
N ASP A 5 -10.63 1.96 -2.96
CA ASP A 5 -9.94 3.22 -3.21
C ASP A 5 -10.34 4.29 -2.18
N ALA A 6 -9.65 5.42 -2.24
CA ALA A 6 -9.82 6.49 -1.26
C ALA A 6 -11.21 7.14 -1.31
N SER A 7 -11.97 6.95 -2.40
CA SER A 7 -13.30 7.56 -2.52
C SER A 7 -14.32 6.96 -1.57
N THR A 8 -14.03 5.78 -1.01
CA THR A 8 -14.93 5.11 -0.06
C THR A 8 -14.81 5.65 1.35
N ALA A 9 -13.80 6.48 1.65
CA ALA A 9 -13.55 6.99 2.98
C ALA A 9 -13.83 8.50 3.05
N PRO A 10 -14.53 8.98 4.09
CA PRO A 10 -14.81 10.42 4.21
C PRO A 10 -13.60 11.25 4.64
N ILE A 11 -12.58 10.64 5.27
CA ILE A 11 -11.36 11.32 5.70
C ILE A 11 -10.25 11.01 4.72
N LYS A 12 -9.63 12.06 4.19
CA LYS A 12 -8.60 11.91 3.15
C LYS A 12 -7.23 11.57 3.73
N LYS A 13 -6.35 11.02 2.89
CA LYS A 13 -4.95 10.74 3.22
C LYS A 13 -4.24 12.03 3.67
N PRO A 14 -3.26 11.93 4.56
CA PRO A 14 -2.55 10.72 5.00
C PRO A 14 -3.22 9.96 6.16
N HIS A 15 -4.49 10.21 6.43
CA HIS A 15 -5.21 9.50 7.48
C HIS A 15 -5.44 8.04 7.06
N PRO A 16 -5.24 7.06 7.95
CA PRO A 16 -5.31 5.65 7.58
C PRO A 16 -6.73 5.10 7.41
N GLN A 17 -7.78 5.93 7.50
CA GLN A 17 -9.17 5.47 7.57
C GLN A 17 -9.56 4.56 6.40
N VAL A 18 -9.18 4.91 5.16
CA VAL A 18 -9.56 4.10 4.00
C VAL A 18 -9.02 2.68 4.14
N TYR A 19 -7.79 2.53 4.62
CA TYR A 19 -7.17 1.21 4.78
C TYR A 19 -7.76 0.45 5.95
N LEU A 20 -8.00 1.13 7.07
CA LEU A 20 -8.60 0.49 8.24
C LEU A 20 -10.00 -0.01 7.94
N GLN A 21 -10.80 0.77 7.21
CA GLN A 21 -12.14 0.35 6.79
C GLN A 21 -12.09 -0.86 5.86
N THR A 22 -11.16 -0.85 4.91
CA THR A 22 -11.00 -1.97 3.97
C THR A 22 -10.61 -3.24 4.70
N LEU A 23 -9.65 -3.17 5.60
CA LEU A 23 -9.23 -4.33 6.39
C LEU A 23 -10.39 -4.88 7.23
N LYS A 24 -11.18 -4.00 7.83
CA LYS A 24 -12.34 -4.42 8.62
C LYS A 24 -13.36 -5.14 7.74
N ARG A 25 -13.65 -4.61 6.55
CA ARG A 25 -14.60 -5.23 5.62
C ARG A 25 -14.11 -6.59 5.13
N LEU A 26 -12.81 -6.72 4.89
CA LEU A 26 -12.22 -7.98 4.45
C LEU A 26 -12.03 -8.97 5.58
N GLN A 27 -12.09 -8.51 6.83
CA GLN A 27 -11.81 -9.31 8.03
C GLN A 27 -10.39 -9.93 7.97
N LEU A 28 -9.42 -9.14 7.50
CA LEU A 28 -8.03 -9.56 7.37
C LEU A 28 -7.12 -8.66 8.21
N PRO A 29 -6.06 -9.22 8.82
CA PRO A 29 -5.05 -8.40 9.46
C PRO A 29 -4.18 -7.70 8.40
N ALA A 30 -3.64 -6.55 8.76
CA ALA A 30 -2.76 -5.80 7.85
C ALA A 30 -1.56 -6.63 7.40
N SER A 31 -1.05 -7.51 8.26
CA SER A 31 0.11 -8.35 7.95
C SER A 31 -0.14 -9.34 6.80
N ASP A 32 -1.40 -9.60 6.45
CA ASP A 32 -1.75 -10.50 5.35
C ASP A 32 -1.98 -9.74 4.03
N CYS A 33 -1.77 -8.43 3.99
CA CYS A 33 -2.14 -7.59 2.86
C CYS A 33 -0.98 -6.74 2.38
N LEU A 34 -1.06 -6.30 1.12
CA LEU A 34 -0.20 -5.28 0.53
C LEU A 34 -1.07 -4.10 0.13
N ALA A 35 -0.54 -2.89 0.28
CA ALA A 35 -1.15 -1.68 -0.25
C ALA A 35 -0.36 -1.20 -1.47
N PHE A 36 -1.06 -0.53 -2.38
CA PHE A 36 -0.47 0.09 -3.56
C PHE A 36 -0.81 1.57 -3.54
N GLU A 37 0.22 2.40 -3.68
CA GLU A 37 0.06 3.86 -3.64
C GLU A 37 0.96 4.53 -4.65
N ASP A 38 0.68 5.80 -4.94
CA ASP A 38 1.48 6.59 -5.88
C ASP A 38 2.07 7.86 -5.24
N SER A 39 1.80 8.11 -3.96
CA SER A 39 2.22 9.34 -3.30
C SER A 39 2.76 9.11 -1.90
N GLY A 40 3.51 10.10 -1.38
CA GLY A 40 3.99 10.06 0.00
C GLY A 40 2.85 10.07 1.02
N ASN A 41 1.77 10.82 0.77
CA ASN A 41 0.60 10.81 1.65
C ASN A 41 -0.07 9.45 1.67
N GLY A 42 -0.20 8.80 0.51
CA GLY A 42 -0.77 7.46 0.42
C GLY A 42 0.08 6.44 1.17
N LEU A 43 1.40 6.54 1.03
CA LEU A 43 2.33 5.68 1.77
C LEU A 43 2.14 5.84 3.28
N GLN A 44 2.06 7.08 3.76
CA GLN A 44 1.87 7.33 5.19
C GLN A 44 0.56 6.75 5.69
N ALA A 45 -0.53 6.91 4.93
CA ALA A 45 -1.82 6.35 5.29
C ALA A 45 -1.77 4.83 5.41
N ALA A 46 -1.16 4.16 4.42
CA ALA A 46 -1.03 2.71 4.43
C ALA A 46 -0.16 2.23 5.59
N ARG A 47 0.96 2.90 5.85
CA ARG A 47 1.85 2.53 6.96
C ARG A 47 1.20 2.74 8.31
N LYS A 48 0.41 3.80 8.48
CA LYS A 48 -0.33 4.02 9.74
C LYS A 48 -1.35 2.91 10.00
N ALA A 49 -1.84 2.27 8.94
CA ALA A 49 -2.73 1.12 9.05
C ALA A 49 -1.96 -0.20 9.21
N GLY A 50 -0.64 -0.17 9.21
CA GLY A 50 0.19 -1.36 9.39
C GLY A 50 0.48 -2.15 8.12
N LEU A 51 0.24 -1.56 6.95
CA LEU A 51 0.37 -2.24 5.66
C LEU A 51 1.76 -2.04 5.05
N ALA A 52 2.35 -3.13 4.56
CA ALA A 52 3.48 -3.04 3.65
C ALA A 52 2.98 -2.45 2.33
N THR A 53 3.74 -1.55 1.74
CA THR A 53 3.25 -0.73 0.63
C THR A 53 4.20 -0.75 -0.55
N VAL A 54 3.65 -0.98 -1.73
CA VAL A 54 4.35 -0.87 -3.02
C VAL A 54 3.95 0.46 -3.65
N ILE A 55 4.95 1.23 -4.06
CA ILE A 55 4.74 2.56 -4.64
C ILE A 55 4.99 2.52 -6.14
N THR A 56 4.05 3.07 -6.90
CA THR A 56 4.22 3.35 -8.33
C THR A 56 4.07 4.85 -8.55
N PRO A 57 5.16 5.64 -8.45
CA PRO A 57 5.06 7.08 -8.58
C PRO A 57 4.58 7.47 -9.97
N ASN A 58 3.90 8.62 -10.06
CA ASN A 58 3.54 9.22 -11.33
C ASN A 58 4.36 10.49 -11.58
N HIS A 59 4.06 11.18 -12.67
CA HIS A 59 4.77 12.40 -13.03
C HIS A 59 4.75 13.45 -11.91
N PHE A 60 3.64 13.53 -11.17
CA PHE A 60 3.47 14.55 -10.12
C PHE A 60 4.07 14.14 -8.77
N THR A 61 4.36 12.85 -8.57
CA THR A 61 4.79 12.32 -7.27
C THR A 61 6.20 11.73 -7.31
N ALA A 62 6.90 11.85 -8.44
CA ALA A 62 8.21 11.22 -8.61
C ALA A 62 9.25 11.71 -7.60
N ASP A 63 9.10 12.93 -7.07
CA ASP A 63 10.00 13.53 -6.10
C ASP A 63 9.52 13.41 -4.64
N HIS A 64 8.41 12.69 -4.40
CA HIS A 64 7.93 12.47 -3.04
C HIS A 64 8.91 11.58 -2.25
N ASP A 65 8.85 11.72 -0.92
CA ASP A 65 9.61 10.86 -0.02
C ASP A 65 8.85 9.54 0.16
N PHE A 66 9.49 8.44 -0.26
CA PHE A 66 8.92 7.11 -0.14
C PHE A 66 9.68 6.24 0.87
N THR A 67 10.33 6.87 1.85
CA THR A 67 11.00 6.14 2.92
C THR A 67 10.00 5.23 3.64
N GLY A 68 10.35 3.97 3.80
CA GLY A 68 9.48 2.98 4.45
C GLY A 68 8.63 2.17 3.49
N ALA A 69 8.65 2.46 2.18
CA ALA A 69 7.98 1.61 1.20
C ALA A 69 8.68 0.27 1.09
N LEU A 70 7.91 -0.79 0.85
CA LEU A 70 8.47 -2.12 0.57
C LEU A 70 9.18 -2.12 -0.77
N ARG A 71 8.57 -1.51 -1.78
CA ARG A 71 9.13 -1.34 -3.12
C ARG A 71 8.67 -0.03 -3.71
N VAL A 72 9.53 0.56 -4.53
CA VAL A 72 9.18 1.68 -5.39
C VAL A 72 9.50 1.23 -6.81
N VAL A 73 8.48 1.10 -7.64
CA VAL A 73 8.63 0.60 -9.01
C VAL A 73 7.97 1.58 -9.99
N PRO A 74 8.51 1.76 -11.20
CA PRO A 74 7.94 2.74 -12.14
C PRO A 74 6.55 2.35 -12.64
N SER A 75 6.22 1.06 -12.62
CA SER A 75 4.96 0.54 -13.12
C SER A 75 4.74 -0.88 -12.60
N LEU A 76 3.48 -1.29 -12.51
CA LEU A 76 3.14 -2.69 -12.25
C LEU A 76 3.10 -3.54 -13.53
N ALA A 77 3.32 -2.94 -14.69
CA ALA A 77 3.41 -3.69 -15.93
C ALA A 77 4.53 -4.73 -15.83
N GLY A 78 4.21 -5.97 -16.14
CA GLY A 78 5.16 -7.09 -16.01
C GLY A 78 5.30 -7.65 -14.61
N THR A 79 4.67 -7.05 -13.60
CA THR A 79 4.65 -7.58 -12.24
C THR A 79 3.57 -8.65 -12.14
N THR A 80 3.95 -9.82 -11.61
CA THR A 80 3.02 -10.95 -11.46
C THR A 80 2.53 -11.06 -10.02
N VAL A 81 1.48 -11.85 -9.81
CA VAL A 81 1.03 -12.18 -8.45
C VAL A 81 2.13 -12.91 -7.68
N ALA A 82 2.92 -13.74 -8.36
CA ALA A 82 4.06 -14.40 -7.74
C ALA A 82 5.10 -13.40 -7.23
N ASP A 83 5.37 -12.33 -7.98
CA ASP A 83 6.25 -11.25 -7.53
C ASP A 83 5.72 -10.59 -6.28
N LEU A 84 4.43 -10.27 -6.26
CA LEU A 84 3.79 -9.64 -5.10
C LEU A 84 3.86 -10.52 -3.86
N ARG A 85 3.65 -11.82 -4.04
CA ARG A 85 3.75 -12.79 -2.94
C ARG A 85 5.18 -12.86 -2.41
N ALA A 86 6.17 -12.84 -3.30
CA ALA A 86 7.57 -12.86 -2.90
C ALA A 86 7.94 -11.59 -2.11
N TRP A 87 7.50 -10.42 -2.55
CA TRP A 87 7.74 -9.17 -1.85
C TRP A 87 7.05 -9.16 -0.48
N HIS A 88 5.81 -9.64 -0.41
CA HIS A 88 5.09 -9.72 0.84
C HIS A 88 5.79 -10.66 1.83
N ALA A 89 6.33 -11.77 1.35
CA ALA A 89 7.04 -12.73 2.20
C ALA A 89 8.26 -12.09 2.90
N GLU A 90 8.89 -11.07 2.29
CA GLU A 90 10.00 -10.35 2.92
C GLU A 90 9.57 -9.68 4.21
N THR A 91 8.33 -9.21 4.29
CA THR A 91 7.81 -8.55 5.50
C THR A 91 7.68 -9.53 6.66
N LEU A 92 7.34 -10.78 6.36
CA LEU A 92 7.20 -11.82 7.37
C LEU A 92 8.56 -12.30 7.87
N ALA A 93 9.56 -12.30 7.01
CA ALA A 93 10.91 -12.74 7.36
C ALA A 93 11.63 -11.76 8.29
N THR A 94 11.23 -10.47 8.29
CA THR A 94 11.85 -9.42 9.10
C THR A 94 11.06 -9.08 10.36
N ALA A 95 9.96 -9.75 10.57
CA ALA A 95 9.08 -9.48 11.72
C ALA A 95 9.69 -10.00 13.04
#